data_e331978d42b27c4dd83aae2bb16b6f76
#
_entry.id   e331978d42b27c4dd83aae2bb16b6f76
#
_cell.length_a   1.000
_cell.length_b   1.000
_cell.length_c   1.000
_cell.angle_alpha   90.00
_cell.angle_beta   90.00
_cell.angle_gamma   90.00
#
_symmetry.space_group_name_H-M   'P 1'
#
loop_
_entity.id
_entity.type
_entity.pdbx_description
1 polymer ?
#
loop_
_entity_poly.entity_id
_entity_poly.type
_entity_poly.pdbx_seq_one_letter_code
_entity_poly.pdbx_strand_id
1 'polypeptide(L)'
;SAASDVYKRQGYDMWLGPYGNWGSRKYLLASLDQSLKRMGLDYVDIFYHHRMDPETPLEETMGALDQAVKSGKALYAGLSNYDGATMKKACAILRELHCPFVINQNRYSIFDRTIEKNGLKAAAKEEGVGIITFSPLEQGILTDRYLNGIPEDSRVKTDGRFLNKERLTSDKIEKARALNELAKERGESLARMALKWVRKDDAVTSVLIGASRPEQI
;
A
#
# COMPACT_ATOMS: atom_id res chain seq x y z
N SER A 1 -9.34 8.55 6.66
CA SER A 1 -10.75 8.40 6.34
C SER A 1 -11.15 6.94 6.41
N ALA A 2 -12.43 6.65 6.69
CA ALA A 2 -12.95 5.28 6.79
C ALA A 2 -12.62 4.43 5.54
N ALA A 3 -12.63 5.03 4.36
CA ALA A 3 -12.29 4.36 3.12
C ALA A 3 -10.86 3.79 3.08
N SER A 4 -9.87 4.46 3.67
CA SER A 4 -8.50 3.94 3.72
C SER A 4 -8.33 2.80 4.74
N ASP A 5 -9.20 2.71 5.73
CA ASP A 5 -9.18 1.63 6.72
C ASP A 5 -9.71 0.31 6.15
N VAL A 6 -10.60 0.38 5.18
CA VAL A 6 -11.19 -0.78 4.48
C VAL A 6 -10.19 -1.50 3.61
N TYR A 7 -9.26 -0.76 3.02
CA TYR A 7 -8.37 -1.29 2.00
C TYR A 7 -7.12 -2.01 2.53
N LYS A 8 -6.80 -1.97 3.83
CA LYS A 8 -5.43 -2.27 4.22
C LYS A 8 -5.22 -3.23 5.37
N ARG A 9 -6.26 -3.76 6.00
CA ARG A 9 -6.06 -4.37 7.32
C ARG A 9 -6.20 -5.88 7.42
N GLN A 10 -6.49 -6.56 6.34
CA GLN A 10 -6.55 -8.02 6.34
C GLN A 10 -5.17 -8.61 6.10
N GLY A 11 -4.71 -9.45 7.02
CA GLY A 11 -3.39 -10.04 6.99
C GLY A 11 -2.36 -9.36 7.90
N TYR A 12 -2.75 -8.33 8.64
CA TYR A 12 -2.04 -7.84 9.81
C TYR A 12 -2.75 -8.30 11.07
N ASP A 13 -1.96 -8.63 12.08
CA ASP A 13 -2.44 -8.96 13.41
C ASP A 13 -3.03 -7.70 14.07
N MET A 14 -4.29 -7.41 13.75
CA MET A 14 -4.95 -6.17 14.19
C MET A 14 -5.73 -6.37 15.49
N TRP A 15 -6.13 -7.59 15.77
CA TRP A 15 -6.78 -8.00 17.01
C TRP A 15 -6.70 -9.53 17.16
N LEU A 16 -6.60 -9.97 18.39
CA LEU A 16 -6.72 -11.37 18.73
C LEU A 16 -8.19 -11.77 18.56
N GLY A 17 -8.50 -12.47 17.51
CA GLY A 17 -9.85 -12.98 17.24
C GLY A 17 -9.87 -14.49 17.08
N PRO A 18 -11.03 -15.13 17.22
CA PRO A 18 -11.15 -16.60 17.11
C PRO A 18 -11.09 -17.09 15.67
N TYR A 19 -10.83 -16.22 14.70
CA TYR A 19 -10.99 -16.50 13.27
C TYR A 19 -9.68 -16.82 12.54
N GLY A 20 -8.58 -17.01 13.26
CA GLY A 20 -7.26 -17.22 12.67
C GLY A 20 -6.62 -15.89 12.24
N ASN A 21 -5.49 -15.98 11.56
CA ASN A 21 -4.67 -14.85 11.16
C ASN A 21 -4.45 -14.80 9.65
N TRP A 22 -3.93 -13.71 9.16
CA TRP A 22 -3.32 -13.48 7.85
C TRP A 22 -4.24 -13.73 6.66
N GLY A 23 -3.92 -14.78 5.86
CA GLY A 23 -4.54 -15.07 4.59
C GLY A 23 -5.61 -16.14 4.64
N SER A 24 -5.93 -16.72 5.82
CA SER A 24 -6.92 -17.78 5.91
C SER A 24 -8.31 -17.29 5.45
N ARG A 25 -9.05 -18.19 4.80
CA ARG A 25 -10.42 -17.89 4.31
C ARG A 25 -11.32 -17.38 5.43
N LYS A 26 -11.28 -18.04 6.59
CA LYS A 26 -12.08 -17.69 7.75
C LYS A 26 -11.79 -16.25 8.23
N TYR A 27 -10.50 -15.90 8.32
CA TYR A 27 -10.10 -14.58 8.76
C TYR A 27 -10.47 -13.49 7.75
N LEU A 28 -10.20 -13.71 6.46
CA LEU A 28 -10.49 -12.71 5.41
C LEU A 28 -11.97 -12.40 5.33
N LEU A 29 -12.84 -13.41 5.27
CA LEU A 29 -14.28 -13.18 5.15
C LEU A 29 -14.87 -12.56 6.41
N ALA A 30 -14.47 -13.02 7.61
CA ALA A 30 -14.93 -12.42 8.87
C ALA A 30 -14.46 -10.95 9.01
N SER A 31 -13.23 -10.63 8.58
CA SER A 31 -12.71 -9.27 8.65
C SER A 31 -13.42 -8.33 7.65
N LEU A 32 -13.80 -8.84 6.48
CA LEU A 32 -14.63 -8.08 5.52
C LEU A 32 -16.00 -7.76 6.14
N ASP A 33 -16.68 -8.74 6.70
CA ASP A 33 -18.00 -8.57 7.32
C ASP A 33 -17.97 -7.55 8.46
N GLN A 34 -16.97 -7.63 9.31
CA GLN A 34 -16.77 -6.67 10.39
C GLN A 34 -16.50 -5.25 9.85
N SER A 35 -15.73 -5.14 8.77
CA SER A 35 -15.41 -3.86 8.14
C SER A 35 -16.66 -3.22 7.52
N LEU A 36 -17.43 -3.98 6.76
CA LEU A 36 -18.70 -3.54 6.18
C LEU A 36 -19.67 -3.05 7.26
N LYS A 37 -19.82 -3.84 8.34
CA LYS A 37 -20.66 -3.45 9.48
C LYS A 37 -20.22 -2.14 10.14
N ARG A 38 -18.90 -1.96 10.37
CA ARG A 38 -18.38 -0.72 10.99
C ARG A 38 -18.58 0.51 10.10
N MET A 39 -18.55 0.32 8.78
CA MET A 39 -18.71 1.42 7.83
C MET A 39 -20.16 1.71 7.47
N GLY A 40 -21.09 0.79 7.80
CA GLY A 40 -22.47 0.87 7.36
C GLY A 40 -22.61 0.72 5.82
N LEU A 41 -21.77 -0.13 5.21
CA LEU A 41 -21.78 -0.40 3.77
C LEU A 41 -22.19 -1.83 3.50
N ASP A 42 -22.87 -2.04 2.38
CA ASP A 42 -23.24 -3.38 1.89
C ASP A 42 -22.09 -4.05 1.13
N TYR A 43 -21.24 -3.26 0.47
CA TYR A 43 -20.08 -3.73 -0.30
C TYR A 43 -18.94 -2.70 -0.33
N VAL A 44 -17.78 -3.13 -0.82
CA VAL A 44 -16.63 -2.27 -1.16
C VAL A 44 -16.26 -2.43 -2.63
N ASP A 45 -15.65 -1.42 -3.22
CA ASP A 45 -15.18 -1.50 -4.61
C ASP A 45 -14.06 -2.52 -4.75
N ILE A 46 -13.04 -2.45 -3.89
CA ILE A 46 -11.89 -3.35 -3.94
C ILE A 46 -11.62 -3.92 -2.56
N PHE A 47 -11.62 -5.25 -2.47
CA PHE A 47 -11.21 -5.97 -1.27
C PHE A 47 -9.78 -6.47 -1.43
N TYR A 48 -8.88 -6.03 -0.54
CA TYR A 48 -7.46 -6.36 -0.62
C TYR A 48 -7.04 -7.46 0.35
N HIS A 49 -6.25 -8.42 -0.14
CA HIS A 49 -5.35 -9.16 0.73
C HIS A 49 -4.09 -8.32 0.99
N HIS A 50 -3.85 -7.97 2.26
CA HIS A 50 -2.91 -6.90 2.63
C HIS A 50 -1.45 -7.24 2.37
N ARG A 51 -1.05 -8.50 2.56
CA ARG A 51 0.30 -9.01 2.32
C ARG A 51 0.31 -10.52 2.16
N MET A 52 1.36 -11.02 1.51
CA MET A 52 1.58 -12.45 1.38
C MET A 52 1.58 -13.14 2.75
N ASP A 53 0.95 -14.30 2.81
CA ASP A 53 0.94 -15.19 3.96
C ASP A 53 1.67 -16.49 3.59
N PRO A 54 2.85 -16.74 4.17
CA PRO A 54 3.62 -17.95 3.86
C PRO A 54 3.03 -19.22 4.46
N GLU A 55 2.11 -19.12 5.41
CA GLU A 55 1.54 -20.26 6.14
C GLU A 55 0.21 -20.72 5.55
N THR A 56 -0.46 -19.86 4.79
CA THR A 56 -1.73 -20.20 4.12
C THR A 56 -1.49 -20.50 2.64
N PRO A 57 -2.00 -21.63 2.09
CA PRO A 57 -1.94 -21.88 0.65
C PRO A 57 -2.53 -20.72 -0.14
N LEU A 58 -1.84 -20.33 -1.21
CA LEU A 58 -2.26 -19.18 -2.02
C LEU A 58 -3.65 -19.35 -2.62
N GLU A 59 -4.00 -20.60 -2.95
CA GLU A 59 -5.30 -20.99 -3.48
C GLU A 59 -6.43 -20.72 -2.48
N GLU A 60 -6.19 -20.95 -1.19
CA GLU A 60 -7.16 -20.63 -0.13
C GLU A 60 -7.41 -19.13 -0.03
N THR A 61 -6.33 -18.34 -0.02
CA THR A 61 -6.40 -16.89 0.03
C THR A 61 -7.11 -16.31 -1.20
N MET A 62 -6.74 -16.76 -2.40
CA MET A 62 -7.40 -16.30 -3.64
C MET A 62 -8.86 -16.75 -3.70
N GLY A 63 -9.17 -17.97 -3.24
CA GLY A 63 -10.55 -18.44 -3.12
C GLY A 63 -11.39 -17.65 -2.13
N ALA A 64 -10.79 -17.06 -1.09
CA ALA A 64 -11.49 -16.17 -0.18
C ALA A 64 -11.80 -14.82 -0.83
N LEU A 65 -10.88 -14.26 -1.62
CA LEU A 65 -11.12 -13.04 -2.40
C LEU A 65 -12.21 -13.26 -3.45
N ASP A 66 -12.17 -14.38 -4.16
CA ASP A 66 -13.21 -14.79 -5.11
C ASP A 66 -14.58 -14.89 -4.46
N GLN A 67 -14.66 -15.52 -3.29
CA GLN A 67 -15.91 -15.61 -2.53
C GLN A 67 -16.43 -14.24 -2.10
N ALA A 68 -15.57 -13.33 -1.70
CA ALA A 68 -15.96 -11.96 -1.35
C ALA A 68 -16.60 -11.25 -2.55
N VAL A 69 -16.05 -11.43 -3.74
CA VAL A 69 -16.59 -10.87 -4.98
C VAL A 69 -17.90 -11.56 -5.38
N LYS A 70 -17.94 -12.89 -5.44
CA LYS A 70 -19.13 -13.67 -5.82
C LYS A 70 -20.31 -13.47 -4.86
N SER A 71 -20.05 -13.17 -3.59
CA SER A 71 -21.11 -12.85 -2.62
C SER A 71 -21.62 -11.40 -2.71
N GLY A 72 -21.08 -10.59 -3.64
CA GLY A 72 -21.46 -9.19 -3.83
C GLY A 72 -20.93 -8.24 -2.75
N LYS A 73 -20.02 -8.69 -1.87
CA LYS A 73 -19.41 -7.87 -0.82
C LYS A 73 -18.20 -7.08 -1.29
N ALA A 74 -17.70 -7.39 -2.49
CA ALA A 74 -16.67 -6.62 -3.19
C ALA A 74 -16.94 -6.66 -4.70
N LEU A 75 -16.54 -5.61 -5.43
CA LEU A 75 -16.62 -5.62 -6.90
C LEU A 75 -15.36 -6.24 -7.51
N TYR A 76 -14.21 -5.99 -6.90
CA TYR A 76 -12.91 -6.44 -7.38
C TYR A 76 -12.06 -7.00 -6.25
N ALA A 77 -11.21 -7.97 -6.59
CA ALA A 77 -10.10 -8.38 -5.74
C ALA A 77 -8.88 -7.48 -5.96
N GLY A 78 -8.10 -7.28 -4.90
CA GLY A 78 -6.83 -6.57 -4.93
C GLY A 78 -5.79 -7.27 -4.07
N LEU A 79 -4.51 -7.06 -4.38
CA LEU A 79 -3.39 -7.55 -3.58
C LEU A 79 -2.57 -6.38 -3.04
N SER A 80 -1.82 -6.63 -1.98
CA SER A 80 -0.90 -5.63 -1.43
C SER A 80 0.36 -6.31 -0.91
N ASN A 81 1.51 -5.67 -1.11
CA ASN A 81 2.82 -6.17 -0.68
C ASN A 81 3.20 -7.54 -1.27
N TYR A 82 2.71 -7.86 -2.47
CA TYR A 82 3.13 -9.03 -3.23
C TYR A 82 4.34 -8.69 -4.09
N ASP A 83 5.28 -9.63 -4.20
CA ASP A 83 6.33 -9.57 -5.21
C ASP A 83 5.81 -10.03 -6.60
N GLY A 84 6.65 -9.87 -7.63
CA GLY A 84 6.26 -10.22 -8.99
C GLY A 84 5.95 -11.69 -9.19
N ALA A 85 6.73 -12.58 -8.61
CA ALA A 85 6.58 -14.02 -8.78
C ALA A 85 5.29 -14.54 -8.12
N THR A 86 5.03 -14.12 -6.88
CA THR A 86 3.82 -14.52 -6.15
C THR A 86 2.57 -13.87 -6.73
N MET A 87 2.68 -12.62 -7.20
CA MET A 87 1.57 -11.97 -7.91
C MET A 87 1.17 -12.73 -9.17
N LYS A 88 2.11 -13.17 -10.01
CA LYS A 88 1.81 -13.98 -11.20
C LYS A 88 1.05 -15.27 -10.86
N LYS A 89 1.46 -15.97 -9.80
CA LYS A 89 0.74 -17.17 -9.32
C LYS A 89 -0.68 -16.81 -8.88
N ALA A 90 -0.85 -15.74 -8.11
CA ALA A 90 -2.16 -15.26 -7.69
C ALA A 90 -3.06 -14.88 -8.88
N CYS A 91 -2.50 -14.20 -9.89
CA CYS A 91 -3.22 -13.86 -11.13
C CYS A 91 -3.72 -15.12 -11.85
N ALA A 92 -2.89 -16.16 -11.97
CA ALA A 92 -3.29 -17.42 -12.60
C ALA A 92 -4.48 -18.04 -11.88
N ILE A 93 -4.42 -18.15 -10.55
CA ILE A 93 -5.52 -18.71 -9.74
C ILE A 93 -6.80 -17.86 -9.88
N LEU A 94 -6.71 -16.53 -9.79
CA LEU A 94 -7.88 -15.65 -9.90
C LEU A 94 -8.51 -15.72 -11.30
N ARG A 95 -7.73 -15.89 -12.37
CA ARG A 95 -8.25 -16.12 -13.73
C ARG A 95 -9.00 -17.45 -13.84
N GLU A 96 -8.45 -18.54 -13.29
CA GLU A 96 -9.14 -19.84 -13.26
C GLU A 96 -10.48 -19.77 -12.51
N LEU A 97 -10.53 -18.97 -11.44
CA LEU A 97 -11.75 -18.71 -10.67
C LEU A 97 -12.71 -17.72 -11.36
N HIS A 98 -12.30 -17.09 -12.48
CA HIS A 98 -13.02 -15.98 -13.12
C HIS A 98 -13.28 -14.82 -12.17
N CYS A 99 -12.37 -14.57 -11.21
CA CYS A 99 -12.47 -13.49 -10.24
C CYS A 99 -11.86 -12.20 -10.83
N PRO A 100 -12.59 -11.08 -10.89
CA PRO A 100 -12.05 -9.82 -11.36
C PRO A 100 -10.98 -9.29 -10.40
N PHE A 101 -9.76 -9.17 -10.90
CA PHE A 101 -8.59 -8.68 -10.19
C PHE A 101 -7.98 -7.49 -10.93
N VAL A 102 -7.70 -6.39 -10.25
CA VAL A 102 -7.38 -5.14 -10.92
C VAL A 102 -6.06 -4.50 -10.46
N ILE A 103 -5.56 -4.76 -9.24
CA ILE A 103 -4.51 -3.92 -8.67
C ILE A 103 -3.65 -4.63 -7.62
N ASN A 104 -2.37 -4.22 -7.55
CA ASN A 104 -1.46 -4.57 -6.45
C ASN A 104 -0.95 -3.28 -5.79
N GLN A 105 -1.15 -3.15 -4.48
CA GLN A 105 -0.74 -1.99 -3.70
C GLN A 105 0.59 -2.24 -3.00
N ASN A 106 1.58 -1.38 -3.25
CA ASN A 106 2.93 -1.53 -2.70
C ASN A 106 3.54 -0.21 -2.24
N ARG A 107 4.51 -0.30 -1.32
CA ARG A 107 5.34 0.84 -0.99
C ARG A 107 6.25 1.19 -2.17
N TYR A 108 6.31 2.48 -2.50
CA TYR A 108 7.23 2.97 -3.51
C TYR A 108 7.55 4.45 -3.29
N SER A 109 8.81 4.77 -3.26
CA SER A 109 9.32 6.13 -3.13
C SER A 109 10.73 6.21 -3.74
N ILE A 110 11.31 7.42 -3.78
CA ILE A 110 12.73 7.59 -4.17
C ILE A 110 13.66 6.73 -3.29
N PHE A 111 13.32 6.56 -2.00
CA PHE A 111 14.12 5.82 -1.04
C PHE A 111 13.75 4.33 -0.92
N ASP A 112 12.54 3.94 -1.32
CA ASP A 112 12.13 2.54 -1.36
C ASP A 112 11.78 2.13 -2.79
N ARG A 113 12.69 1.43 -3.43
CA ARG A 113 12.59 0.97 -4.81
C ARG A 113 12.42 -0.55 -4.91
N THR A 114 11.86 -1.17 -3.89
CA THR A 114 11.71 -2.64 -3.80
C THR A 114 10.93 -3.19 -4.98
N ILE A 115 9.86 -2.52 -5.42
CA ILE A 115 9.03 -2.99 -6.55
C ILE A 115 9.74 -3.00 -7.91
N GLU A 116 10.85 -2.26 -8.05
CA GLU A 116 11.70 -2.32 -9.24
C GLU A 116 12.61 -3.56 -9.22
N LYS A 117 12.98 -4.03 -8.02
CA LYS A 117 13.97 -5.11 -7.82
C LYS A 117 13.33 -6.49 -7.66
N ASN A 118 12.11 -6.56 -7.09
CA ASN A 118 11.41 -7.82 -6.81
C ASN A 118 10.53 -8.31 -7.97
N GLY A 119 10.69 -7.73 -9.15
CA GLY A 119 9.99 -8.12 -10.36
C GLY A 119 8.52 -7.67 -10.46
N LEU A 120 7.99 -6.92 -9.46
CA LEU A 120 6.58 -6.54 -9.45
C LEU A 120 6.20 -5.66 -10.64
N LYS A 121 6.99 -4.64 -10.97
CA LYS A 121 6.68 -3.75 -12.10
C LYS A 121 6.60 -4.49 -13.43
N ALA A 122 7.52 -5.42 -13.67
CA ALA A 122 7.51 -6.24 -14.88
C ALA A 122 6.30 -7.17 -14.92
N ALA A 123 6.03 -7.87 -13.79
CA ALA A 123 4.89 -8.76 -13.67
C ALA A 123 3.55 -8.02 -13.84
N ALA A 124 3.39 -6.85 -13.23
CA ALA A 124 2.17 -6.06 -13.35
C ALA A 124 1.88 -5.64 -14.79
N LYS A 125 2.91 -5.22 -15.52
CA LYS A 125 2.80 -4.89 -16.95
C LYS A 125 2.41 -6.11 -17.80
N GLU A 126 3.04 -7.25 -17.57
CA GLU A 126 2.78 -8.51 -18.28
C GLU A 126 1.36 -9.02 -18.02
N GLU A 127 0.91 -8.95 -16.76
CA GLU A 127 -0.40 -9.42 -16.33
C GLU A 127 -1.55 -8.42 -16.60
N GLY A 128 -1.24 -7.20 -17.04
CA GLY A 128 -2.23 -6.14 -17.23
C GLY A 128 -2.86 -5.62 -15.92
N VAL A 129 -2.11 -5.68 -14.82
CA VAL A 129 -2.57 -5.31 -13.46
C VAL A 129 -2.01 -3.95 -13.09
N GLY A 130 -2.85 -3.06 -12.51
CA GLY A 130 -2.41 -1.77 -12.03
C GLY A 130 -1.53 -1.87 -10.76
N ILE A 131 -0.66 -0.88 -10.58
CA ILE A 131 0.06 -0.67 -9.33
C ILE A 131 -0.44 0.62 -8.69
N ILE A 132 -0.88 0.53 -7.43
CA ILE A 132 -1.10 1.70 -6.59
C ILE A 132 -0.01 1.76 -5.52
N THR A 133 0.54 2.96 -5.29
CA THR A 133 1.67 3.10 -4.38
C THR A 133 1.29 3.85 -3.11
N PHE A 134 1.83 3.40 -1.97
CA PHE A 134 1.71 4.10 -0.70
C PHE A 134 3.06 4.57 -0.17
N SER A 135 3.04 5.54 0.76
CA SER A 135 4.23 6.19 1.34
C SER A 135 5.17 6.83 0.31
N PRO A 136 4.67 7.52 -0.73
CA PRO A 136 5.51 8.12 -1.78
C PRO A 136 6.45 9.19 -1.24
N LEU A 137 6.09 9.82 -0.11
CA LEU A 137 6.90 10.83 0.59
C LEU A 137 7.71 10.25 1.75
N GLU A 138 7.87 8.91 1.83
CA GLU A 138 8.63 8.23 2.90
C GLU A 138 8.29 8.73 4.30
N GLN A 139 6.99 8.73 4.64
CA GLN A 139 6.44 9.22 5.91
C GLN A 139 6.73 10.72 6.18
N GLY A 140 6.97 11.52 5.14
CA GLY A 140 7.27 12.94 5.21
C GLY A 140 8.76 13.28 5.13
N ILE A 141 9.67 12.31 5.06
CA ILE A 141 11.12 12.57 4.89
C ILE A 141 11.40 13.26 3.55
N LEU A 142 10.65 12.94 2.50
CA LEU A 142 10.74 13.59 1.18
C LEU A 142 9.86 14.86 1.11
N THR A 143 9.90 15.65 2.19
CA THR A 143 9.35 17.01 2.28
C THR A 143 10.36 17.91 2.99
N ASP A 144 10.06 19.19 3.14
CA ASP A 144 10.88 20.13 3.90
C ASP A 144 10.83 19.94 5.42
N ARG A 145 9.86 19.12 5.90
CA ARG A 145 9.53 18.98 7.33
C ARG A 145 10.69 18.54 8.22
N TYR A 146 11.61 17.70 7.71
CA TYR A 146 12.70 17.11 8.50
C TYR A 146 14.08 17.65 8.11
N LEU A 147 14.18 18.57 7.17
CA LEU A 147 15.48 19.09 6.68
C LEU A 147 16.27 19.85 7.76
N ASN A 148 15.57 20.51 8.68
CA ASN A 148 16.15 21.36 9.73
C ASN A 148 15.99 20.77 11.14
N GLY A 149 15.67 19.48 11.25
CA GLY A 149 15.48 18.80 12.53
C GLY A 149 14.14 18.09 12.65
N ILE A 150 13.85 17.56 13.82
CA ILE A 150 12.61 16.81 14.09
C ILE A 150 11.61 17.79 14.75
N PRO A 151 10.50 18.16 14.08
CA PRO A 151 9.47 19.01 14.66
C PRO A 151 8.81 18.36 15.90
N GLU A 152 8.35 19.18 16.83
CA GLU A 152 7.69 18.68 18.06
C GLU A 152 6.40 17.92 17.77
N ASP A 153 5.64 18.37 16.78
CA ASP A 153 4.39 17.76 16.31
C ASP A 153 4.59 16.60 15.32
N SER A 154 5.85 16.12 15.15
CA SER A 154 6.17 15.06 14.21
C SER A 154 5.72 13.70 14.70
N ARG A 155 5.38 12.80 13.75
CA ARG A 155 5.08 11.39 14.06
C ARG A 155 6.21 10.66 14.79
N VAL A 156 7.45 11.09 14.61
CA VAL A 156 8.62 10.55 15.33
C VAL A 156 8.49 10.76 16.83
N LYS A 157 7.92 11.91 17.25
CA LYS A 157 7.74 12.25 18.67
C LYS A 157 6.39 11.84 19.23
N THR A 158 5.34 11.78 18.40
CA THR A 158 3.97 11.57 18.89
C THR A 158 3.50 10.13 18.78
N ASP A 159 3.80 9.41 17.70
CA ASP A 159 3.28 8.06 17.44
C ASP A 159 4.40 7.00 17.34
N GLY A 160 5.51 7.29 16.66
CA GLY A 160 6.67 6.41 16.54
C GLY A 160 6.47 5.07 15.83
N ARG A 161 5.22 4.62 15.62
CA ARG A 161 4.91 3.29 15.06
C ARG A 161 5.42 3.08 13.62
N PHE A 162 5.28 4.08 12.79
CA PHE A 162 5.63 3.99 11.35
C PHE A 162 6.88 4.79 10.98
N LEU A 163 7.16 5.86 11.72
CA LEU A 163 8.36 6.67 11.60
C LEU A 163 8.93 6.89 13.00
N ASN A 164 10.06 6.27 13.28
CA ASN A 164 10.82 6.41 14.52
C ASN A 164 12.20 7.05 14.22
N LYS A 165 12.97 7.34 15.29
CA LYS A 165 14.31 7.93 15.15
C LYS A 165 15.27 7.05 14.35
N GLU A 166 15.13 5.73 14.44
CA GLU A 166 15.97 4.77 13.75
C GLU A 166 15.78 4.79 12.22
N ARG A 167 14.57 5.12 11.77
CA ARG A 167 14.26 5.30 10.33
C ARG A 167 14.68 6.65 9.79
N LEU A 168 14.84 7.64 10.65
CA LEU A 168 15.27 9.01 10.32
C LEU A 168 16.81 9.11 10.44
N THR A 169 17.52 8.36 9.62
CA THR A 169 18.98 8.34 9.62
C THR A 169 19.57 9.62 9.06
N SER A 170 20.79 9.98 9.50
CA SER A 170 21.56 11.14 8.97
C SER A 170 21.69 11.05 7.45
N ASP A 171 22.05 9.87 6.93
CA ASP A 171 22.17 9.61 5.48
C ASP A 171 20.87 9.93 4.70
N LYS A 172 19.71 9.52 5.23
CA LYS A 172 18.43 9.85 4.58
C LYS A 172 18.14 11.34 4.59
N ILE A 173 18.48 12.05 5.67
CA ILE A 173 18.28 13.49 5.77
C ILE A 173 19.22 14.23 4.83
N GLU A 174 20.49 13.84 4.74
CA GLU A 174 21.44 14.41 3.79
C GLU A 174 20.99 14.22 2.35
N LYS A 175 20.55 13.02 1.98
CA LYS A 175 19.96 12.75 0.66
C LYS A 175 18.70 13.58 0.42
N ALA A 176 17.83 13.74 1.41
CA ALA A 176 16.65 14.58 1.29
C ALA A 176 17.02 16.07 1.08
N ARG A 177 18.05 16.56 1.76
CA ARG A 177 18.57 17.93 1.54
C ARG A 177 19.09 18.10 0.11
N ALA A 178 19.91 17.18 -0.37
CA ALA A 178 20.42 17.22 -1.74
C ALA A 178 19.28 17.21 -2.77
N LEU A 179 18.27 16.34 -2.57
CA LEU A 179 17.08 16.31 -3.42
C LEU A 179 16.25 17.60 -3.33
N ASN A 180 16.22 18.26 -2.17
CA ASN A 180 15.51 19.52 -2.00
C ASN A 180 16.19 20.66 -2.78
N GLU A 181 17.52 20.70 -2.85
CA GLU A 181 18.23 21.67 -3.69
C GLU A 181 17.89 21.45 -5.17
N LEU A 182 17.91 20.20 -5.64
CA LEU A 182 17.47 19.89 -7.01
C LEU A 182 16.01 20.30 -7.28
N ALA A 183 15.12 20.12 -6.30
CA ALA A 183 13.73 20.55 -6.44
C ALA A 183 13.62 22.07 -6.56
N LYS A 184 14.39 22.85 -5.77
CA LYS A 184 14.46 24.32 -5.86
C LYS A 184 14.96 24.78 -7.22
N GLU A 185 16.02 24.18 -7.75
CA GLU A 185 16.54 24.46 -9.10
C GLU A 185 15.47 24.25 -10.18
N ARG A 186 14.56 23.29 -9.95
CA ARG A 186 13.43 23.00 -10.83
C ARG A 186 12.20 23.86 -10.58
N GLY A 187 12.24 24.78 -9.63
CA GLY A 187 11.11 25.63 -9.25
C GLY A 187 9.94 24.87 -8.62
N GLU A 188 10.21 23.79 -7.92
CA GLU A 188 9.17 22.97 -7.28
C GLU A 188 9.55 22.53 -5.85
N SER A 189 8.55 22.10 -5.04
CA SER A 189 8.84 21.55 -3.73
C SER A 189 9.38 20.11 -3.84
N LEU A 190 10.17 19.68 -2.83
CA LEU A 190 10.67 18.32 -2.72
C LEU A 190 9.51 17.30 -2.78
N ALA A 191 8.40 17.57 -2.09
CA ALA A 191 7.22 16.72 -2.11
C ALA A 191 6.66 16.54 -3.53
N ARG A 192 6.52 17.64 -4.28
CA ARG A 192 6.02 17.61 -5.66
C ARG A 192 6.96 16.85 -6.58
N MET A 193 8.26 17.08 -6.46
CA MET A 193 9.26 16.32 -7.22
C MET A 193 9.21 14.83 -6.91
N ALA A 194 9.09 14.45 -5.63
CA ALA A 194 8.99 13.06 -5.21
C ALA A 194 7.73 12.37 -5.75
N LEU A 195 6.59 13.04 -5.76
CA LEU A 195 5.34 12.50 -6.33
C LEU A 195 5.44 12.34 -7.85
N LYS A 196 6.01 13.31 -8.56
CA LYS A 196 6.28 13.18 -10.00
C LYS A 196 7.22 12.01 -10.31
N TRP A 197 8.25 11.83 -9.47
CA TRP A 197 9.19 10.73 -9.63
C TRP A 197 8.52 9.36 -9.48
N VAL A 198 7.60 9.19 -8.53
CA VAL A 198 6.85 7.93 -8.35
C VAL A 198 6.02 7.61 -9.60
N ARG A 199 5.50 8.64 -10.29
CA ARG A 199 4.72 8.51 -11.52
C ARG A 199 5.55 8.68 -12.81
N LYS A 200 6.86 8.47 -12.73
CA LYS A 200 7.78 8.69 -13.87
C LYS A 200 7.55 7.78 -15.07
N ASP A 201 6.82 6.70 -14.88
CA ASP A 201 6.48 5.73 -15.92
C ASP A 201 5.05 5.19 -15.72
N ASP A 202 4.54 4.49 -16.75
CA ASP A 202 3.16 4.01 -16.79
C ASP A 202 2.87 2.80 -15.87
N ALA A 203 3.89 2.25 -15.21
CA ALA A 203 3.70 1.10 -14.34
C ALA A 203 2.93 1.45 -13.06
N VAL A 204 2.97 2.72 -12.64
CA VAL A 204 2.22 3.20 -11.46
C VAL A 204 0.93 3.87 -11.91
N THR A 205 -0.18 3.19 -11.68
CA THR A 205 -1.52 3.66 -12.04
C THR A 205 -2.00 4.80 -11.14
N SER A 206 -1.74 4.70 -9.82
CA SER A 206 -2.18 5.69 -8.86
C SER A 206 -1.24 5.79 -7.67
N VAL A 207 -1.25 6.94 -7.00
CA VAL A 207 -0.40 7.24 -5.84
C VAL A 207 -1.28 7.66 -4.66
N LEU A 208 -1.17 6.94 -3.55
CA LEU A 208 -1.85 7.30 -2.31
C LEU A 208 -1.03 8.34 -1.55
N ILE A 209 -1.64 9.47 -1.29
CA ILE A 209 -1.10 10.49 -0.41
C ILE A 209 -1.91 10.57 0.88
N GLY A 210 -1.25 10.90 1.98
CA GLY A 210 -1.90 11.23 3.24
C GLY A 210 -1.56 12.67 3.62
N ALA A 211 -2.57 13.46 3.95
CA ALA A 211 -2.42 14.81 4.45
C ALA A 211 -3.02 14.92 5.85
N SER A 212 -2.36 15.66 6.74
CA SER A 212 -2.89 16.00 8.07
C SER A 212 -3.58 17.37 8.10
N ARG A 213 -3.42 18.15 7.02
CA ARG A 213 -4.02 19.48 6.84
C ARG A 213 -4.42 19.68 5.38
N PRO A 214 -5.50 20.43 5.10
CA PRO A 214 -5.94 20.71 3.72
C PRO A 214 -4.85 21.36 2.83
N GLU A 215 -4.01 22.23 3.42
CA GLU A 215 -2.97 22.97 2.70
C GLU A 215 -1.83 22.09 2.16
N GLN A 216 -1.83 20.80 2.51
CA GLN A 216 -0.87 19.80 2.02
C GLN A 216 -1.32 19.12 0.72
N ILE A 217 -2.53 19.38 0.28
CA ILE A 217 -3.13 18.85 -0.96
C ILE A 217 -3.18 19.96 -2.01
#